data_d6f67208701c89ba726e323b665656f7
#
_entry.id   d6f67208701c89ba726e323b665656f7
#
_cell.length_a   1.000
_cell.length_b   1.000
_cell.length_c   1.000
_cell.angle_alpha   90.00
_cell.angle_beta   90.00
_cell.angle_gamma   90.00
#
_symmetry.space_group_name_H-M   'P 1'
#
loop_
_entity.id
_entity.type
_entity.pdbx_description
1 polymer ?
#
loop_
_entity_poly.entity_id
_entity_poly.type
_entity_poly.pdbx_seq_one_letter_code
_entity_poly.pdbx_strand_id
1 'polypeptide(L)'
;MTQHYPVLLAESLELLNIRPEGTYLDCTAGMGGHTRAIAARLSEAGTVIANDRDPQSLEMARANTAEYWDRIEFQHAAFSELNHKGLDGVLADLGVSRFHLTDPERGFSFMSDGPLDMRLDQTRGMTAADLVNHSAEKQIADWLYQLGEERRARKITGALIRGRPVRSTRHLADIVERAVPRSGPIHPATRTFMALRMVVNQEMEELDALLERAPQMVRPGGRIVVIAFHSLEDRKVKNSFRELARAGKAVLLTKKPVVPGEREVRENPPSRSAKLRAVEIS
;
A
#
# COMPACT_ATOMS: atom_id res chain seq x y z
N MET A 1 0.66 -11.60 -22.21
CA MET A 1 1.07 -10.97 -20.95
C MET A 1 0.03 -9.91 -20.62
N THR A 2 -0.74 -10.06 -19.56
CA THR A 2 -1.72 -9.05 -19.13
C THR A 2 -0.92 -7.86 -18.61
N GLN A 3 -0.96 -6.77 -19.36
CA GLN A 3 -0.28 -5.53 -19.01
C GLN A 3 -0.85 -5.03 -17.67
N HIS A 4 -0.02 -4.96 -16.64
CA HIS A 4 -0.41 -4.42 -15.34
C HIS A 4 -0.51 -2.90 -15.47
N TYR A 5 -1.72 -2.37 -15.46
CA TYR A 5 -1.93 -0.94 -15.44
C TYR A 5 -1.92 -0.45 -13.98
N PRO A 6 -1.12 0.58 -13.65
CA PRO A 6 -1.19 1.24 -12.35
C PRO A 6 -2.60 1.79 -12.10
N VAL A 7 -3.04 1.72 -10.86
CA VAL A 7 -4.39 2.20 -10.49
C VAL A 7 -4.46 3.72 -10.55
N LEU A 8 -5.53 4.26 -11.15
CA LEU A 8 -5.77 5.72 -11.28
C LEU A 8 -4.55 6.46 -11.86
N LEU A 9 -3.89 5.87 -12.86
CA LEU A 9 -2.66 6.39 -13.42
C LEU A 9 -2.83 7.81 -13.99
N ALA A 10 -3.84 8.01 -14.82
CA ALA A 10 -4.08 9.30 -15.48
C ALA A 10 -4.37 10.39 -14.45
N GLU A 11 -5.23 10.11 -13.49
CA GLU A 11 -5.63 11.02 -12.43
C GLU A 11 -4.46 11.34 -11.49
N SER A 12 -3.60 10.35 -11.20
CA SER A 12 -2.39 10.56 -10.40
C SER A 12 -1.43 11.53 -11.05
N LEU A 13 -1.18 11.35 -12.35
CA LEU A 13 -0.26 12.22 -13.10
C LEU A 13 -0.83 13.63 -13.32
N GLU A 14 -2.14 13.76 -13.53
CA GLU A 14 -2.82 15.05 -13.61
C GLU A 14 -2.71 15.81 -12.28
N LEU A 15 -3.00 15.13 -11.17
CA LEU A 15 -2.96 15.74 -9.84
C LEU A 15 -1.54 16.02 -9.35
N LEU A 16 -0.54 15.21 -9.73
CA LEU A 16 0.87 15.53 -9.48
C LEU A 16 1.33 16.78 -10.25
N ASN A 17 0.70 17.11 -11.38
CA ASN A 17 1.05 18.26 -12.23
C ASN A 17 2.55 18.30 -12.58
N ILE A 18 3.02 17.23 -13.21
CA ILE A 18 4.44 16.98 -13.43
C ILE A 18 5.07 18.07 -14.28
N ARG A 19 6.15 18.67 -13.75
CA ARG A 19 7.02 19.61 -14.44
C ARG A 19 8.21 18.84 -15.03
N PRO A 20 8.61 19.10 -16.27
CA PRO A 20 9.69 18.33 -16.90
C PRO A 20 11.02 18.32 -16.14
N GLU A 21 11.34 19.39 -15.42
CA GLU A 21 12.59 19.55 -14.67
C GLU A 21 12.41 19.26 -13.16
N GLY A 22 11.25 18.76 -12.76
CA GLY A 22 10.88 18.56 -11.35
C GLY A 22 11.49 17.30 -10.75
N THR A 23 11.53 17.27 -9.42
CA THR A 23 11.92 16.10 -8.63
C THR A 23 10.72 15.50 -7.92
N TYR A 24 10.45 14.23 -8.16
CA TYR A 24 9.29 13.52 -7.64
C TYR A 24 9.73 12.30 -6.82
N LEU A 25 8.94 11.96 -5.81
CA LEU A 25 9.10 10.72 -5.04
C LEU A 25 7.87 9.84 -5.28
N ASP A 26 8.10 8.68 -5.87
CA ASP A 26 7.15 7.56 -5.86
C ASP A 26 7.49 6.68 -4.65
N CYS A 27 6.69 6.78 -3.59
CA CYS A 27 6.92 6.08 -2.33
C CYS A 27 6.70 4.56 -2.43
N THR A 28 6.04 4.11 -3.50
CA THR A 28 5.53 2.75 -3.71
C THR A 28 5.77 2.32 -5.14
N ALA A 29 7.04 2.23 -5.52
CA ALA A 29 7.45 1.95 -6.89
C ALA A 29 6.83 0.64 -7.43
N GLY A 30 6.68 -0.38 -6.57
CA GLY A 30 6.13 -1.67 -6.96
C GLY A 30 6.86 -2.24 -8.17
N MET A 31 6.12 -2.49 -9.24
CA MET A 31 6.68 -2.95 -10.52
C MET A 31 7.10 -1.81 -11.46
N GLY A 32 7.11 -0.57 -10.99
CA GLY A 32 7.56 0.61 -11.73
C GLY A 32 6.51 1.29 -12.59
N GLY A 33 5.24 1.00 -12.42
CA GLY A 33 4.19 1.51 -13.30
C GLY A 33 3.97 3.02 -13.22
N HIS A 34 3.76 3.57 -12.03
CA HIS A 34 3.68 5.01 -11.78
C HIS A 34 5.03 5.68 -12.01
N THR A 35 6.12 5.10 -11.51
CA THR A 35 7.49 5.58 -11.70
C THR A 35 7.80 5.81 -13.19
N ARG A 36 7.52 4.80 -14.04
CA ARG A 36 7.71 4.89 -15.50
C ARG A 36 6.93 6.04 -16.12
N ALA A 37 5.67 6.19 -15.71
CA ALA A 37 4.79 7.21 -16.26
C ALA A 37 5.17 8.63 -15.82
N ILE A 38 5.76 8.79 -14.64
CA ILE A 38 6.38 10.03 -14.16
C ILE A 38 7.64 10.28 -14.99
N ALA A 39 8.58 9.33 -15.06
CA ALA A 39 9.84 9.45 -15.79
C ALA A 39 9.64 9.81 -17.27
N ALA A 40 8.61 9.25 -17.91
CA ALA A 40 8.25 9.57 -19.29
C ALA A 40 7.84 11.05 -19.53
N ARG A 41 7.51 11.80 -18.48
CA ARG A 41 7.15 13.23 -18.53
C ARG A 41 8.28 14.16 -18.11
N LEU A 42 9.37 13.60 -17.60
CA LEU A 42 10.54 14.36 -17.20
C LEU A 42 11.48 14.60 -18.38
N SER A 43 12.18 15.73 -18.36
CA SER A 43 13.34 15.99 -19.20
C SER A 43 14.60 15.36 -18.58
N GLU A 44 15.75 15.53 -19.21
CA GLU A 44 17.04 15.11 -18.67
C GLU A 44 17.43 15.80 -17.34
N ALA A 45 16.82 16.96 -17.05
CA ALA A 45 17.03 17.70 -15.81
C ALA A 45 16.07 17.28 -14.67
N GLY A 46 15.06 16.47 -14.96
CA GLY A 46 14.09 16.02 -13.98
C GLY A 46 14.45 14.64 -13.41
N THR A 47 14.00 14.36 -12.18
CA THR A 47 14.30 13.10 -11.49
C THR A 47 13.05 12.54 -10.81
N VAL A 48 12.87 11.22 -10.86
CA VAL A 48 11.94 10.50 -9.98
C VAL A 48 12.72 9.56 -9.09
N ILE A 49 12.51 9.68 -7.78
CA ILE A 49 13.00 8.76 -6.77
C ILE A 49 11.96 7.65 -6.63
N ALA A 50 12.33 6.45 -7.04
CA ALA A 50 11.49 5.26 -6.98
C ALA A 50 11.80 4.50 -5.70
N ASN A 51 10.97 4.68 -4.69
CA ASN A 51 11.13 4.01 -3.40
C ASN A 51 10.18 2.82 -3.29
N ASP A 52 10.65 1.74 -2.71
CA ASP A 52 9.80 0.66 -2.22
C ASP A 52 10.42 0.03 -0.97
N ARG A 53 9.58 -0.51 -0.11
CA ARG A 53 9.99 -1.30 1.04
C ARG A 53 10.40 -2.73 0.67
N ASP A 54 9.90 -3.24 -0.46
CA ASP A 54 10.22 -4.56 -0.97
C ASP A 54 11.37 -4.50 -1.99
N PRO A 55 12.54 -5.07 -1.67
CA PRO A 55 13.68 -5.08 -2.59
C PRO A 55 13.40 -5.84 -3.89
N GLN A 56 12.56 -6.87 -3.89
CA GLN A 56 12.20 -7.60 -5.11
C GLN A 56 11.33 -6.74 -6.03
N SER A 57 10.42 -5.94 -5.46
CA SER A 57 9.64 -4.95 -6.21
C SER A 57 10.55 -3.93 -6.89
N LEU A 58 11.58 -3.43 -6.19
CA LEU A 58 12.55 -2.50 -6.77
C LEU A 58 13.36 -3.10 -7.91
N GLU A 59 13.76 -4.36 -7.82
CA GLU A 59 14.45 -5.04 -8.93
C GLU A 59 13.55 -5.17 -10.16
N MET A 60 12.25 -5.48 -9.96
CA MET A 60 11.29 -5.49 -11.06
C MET A 60 11.05 -4.09 -11.64
N ALA A 61 10.92 -3.06 -10.77
CA ALA A 61 10.79 -1.69 -11.22
C ALA A 61 11.99 -1.26 -12.07
N ARG A 62 13.21 -1.57 -11.62
CA ARG A 62 14.45 -1.28 -12.34
C ARG A 62 14.45 -1.91 -13.74
N ALA A 63 14.07 -3.17 -13.85
CA ALA A 63 13.97 -3.86 -15.13
C ALA A 63 12.89 -3.25 -16.05
N ASN A 64 11.72 -2.92 -15.49
CA ASN A 64 10.58 -2.42 -16.24
C ASN A 64 10.69 -0.95 -16.65
N THR A 65 11.64 -0.20 -16.09
CA THR A 65 11.86 1.22 -16.34
C THR A 65 13.24 1.51 -16.94
N ALA A 66 13.93 0.50 -17.43
CA ALA A 66 15.31 0.60 -17.94
C ALA A 66 15.48 1.66 -19.04
N GLU A 67 14.44 1.98 -19.79
CA GLU A 67 14.47 3.03 -20.83
C GLU A 67 14.60 4.48 -20.28
N TYR A 68 14.35 4.67 -18.96
CA TYR A 68 14.43 5.95 -18.24
C TYR A 68 15.47 5.94 -17.13
N TRP A 69 16.48 5.06 -17.22
CA TRP A 69 17.48 4.84 -16.18
C TRP A 69 18.21 6.12 -15.74
N ASP A 70 18.36 7.08 -16.62
CA ASP A 70 19.00 8.39 -16.44
C ASP A 70 18.17 9.38 -15.60
N ARG A 71 16.88 9.09 -15.38
CA ARG A 71 15.91 9.93 -14.67
C ARG A 71 15.35 9.29 -13.43
N ILE A 72 15.80 8.07 -13.08
CA ILE A 72 15.26 7.30 -11.97
C ILE A 72 16.35 6.96 -10.97
N GLU A 73 16.14 7.41 -9.73
CA GLU A 73 16.93 6.99 -8.58
C GLU A 73 16.14 5.95 -7.78
N PHE A 74 16.74 4.79 -7.48
CA PHE A 74 16.07 3.74 -6.73
C PHE A 74 16.48 3.77 -5.27
N GLN A 75 15.50 3.76 -4.37
CA GLN A 75 15.68 3.77 -2.93
C GLN A 75 14.93 2.60 -2.27
N HIS A 76 15.60 1.88 -1.37
CA HIS A 76 15.00 0.84 -0.53
C HIS A 76 14.83 1.39 0.89
N ALA A 77 13.61 1.82 1.23
CA ALA A 77 13.30 2.39 2.54
C ALA A 77 11.83 2.20 2.92
N ALA A 78 11.55 2.10 4.22
CA ALA A 78 10.21 2.27 4.76
C ALA A 78 9.79 3.75 4.73
N PHE A 79 8.50 4.06 4.85
CA PHE A 79 8.04 5.46 4.82
C PHE A 79 8.61 6.29 5.99
N SER A 80 8.78 5.64 7.14
CA SER A 80 9.41 6.24 8.33
C SER A 80 10.89 6.58 8.16
N GLU A 81 11.55 6.02 7.15
CA GLU A 81 12.96 6.27 6.84
C GLU A 81 13.16 7.37 5.78
N LEU A 82 12.08 7.78 5.08
CA LEU A 82 12.14 8.81 4.04
C LEU A 82 12.50 10.18 4.62
N ASN A 83 13.49 10.84 4.00
CA ASN A 83 13.95 12.17 4.44
C ASN A 83 14.49 12.98 3.25
N HIS A 84 13.58 13.42 2.39
CA HIS A 84 13.90 14.30 1.25
C HIS A 84 13.51 15.74 1.54
N LYS A 85 13.92 16.67 0.70
CA LYS A 85 13.51 18.08 0.77
C LYS A 85 13.43 18.67 -0.63
N GLY A 86 12.52 19.63 -0.79
CA GLY A 86 12.39 20.38 -2.04
C GLY A 86 11.74 19.62 -3.19
N LEU A 87 11.02 18.52 -2.91
CA LEU A 87 10.31 17.75 -3.92
C LEU A 87 9.18 18.56 -4.57
N ASP A 88 9.00 18.41 -5.87
CA ASP A 88 7.86 18.93 -6.62
C ASP A 88 6.58 18.12 -6.37
N GLY A 89 6.72 16.85 -6.04
CA GLY A 89 5.59 16.01 -5.69
C GLY A 89 5.95 14.68 -5.07
N VAL A 90 4.97 14.13 -4.36
CA VAL A 90 5.02 12.81 -3.72
C VAL A 90 3.80 12.02 -4.15
N LEU A 91 4.02 10.79 -4.59
CA LEU A 91 2.98 9.79 -4.87
C LEU A 91 3.14 8.61 -3.90
N ALA A 92 2.01 8.14 -3.37
CA ALA A 92 1.95 6.86 -2.65
C ALA A 92 0.72 6.07 -3.11
N ASP A 93 0.94 4.91 -3.70
CA ASP A 93 -0.09 3.91 -4.06
C ASP A 93 -0.05 2.80 -3.00
N LEU A 94 -0.91 2.94 -1.96
CA LEU A 94 -0.83 2.13 -0.75
C LEU A 94 -1.26 0.67 -0.99
N GLY A 95 -0.75 -0.22 -0.14
CA GLY A 95 -1.11 -1.63 -0.12
C GLY A 95 -0.08 -2.54 -0.77
N VAL A 96 -0.53 -3.61 -1.41
CA VAL A 96 0.34 -4.65 -1.98
C VAL A 96 0.14 -4.77 -3.48
N SER A 97 1.23 -4.99 -4.20
CA SER A 97 1.19 -5.19 -5.65
C SER A 97 0.56 -6.55 -6.02
N ARG A 98 0.15 -6.68 -7.29
CA ARG A 98 -0.33 -7.97 -7.81
C ARG A 98 0.72 -9.07 -7.67
N PHE A 99 2.00 -8.74 -7.80
CA PHE A 99 3.09 -9.69 -7.60
C PHE A 99 3.00 -10.35 -6.22
N HIS A 100 2.84 -9.57 -5.14
CA HIS A 100 2.70 -10.10 -3.77
C HIS A 100 1.50 -11.07 -3.65
N LEU A 101 0.40 -10.80 -4.33
CA LEU A 101 -0.82 -11.62 -4.25
C LEU A 101 -0.76 -12.89 -5.09
N THR A 102 0.09 -12.93 -6.11
CA THR A 102 0.19 -14.07 -7.05
C THR A 102 1.36 -15.00 -6.76
N ASP A 103 2.36 -14.55 -6.02
CA ASP A 103 3.48 -15.38 -5.58
C ASP A 103 3.14 -16.12 -4.29
N PRO A 104 2.98 -17.46 -4.31
CA PRO A 104 2.67 -18.25 -3.12
C PRO A 104 3.73 -18.12 -2.02
N GLU A 105 5.01 -17.96 -2.39
CA GLU A 105 6.13 -17.90 -1.45
C GLU A 105 6.12 -16.62 -0.59
N ARG A 106 5.34 -15.61 -1.00
CA ARG A 106 5.17 -14.36 -0.25
C ARG A 106 4.08 -14.44 0.84
N GLY A 107 3.17 -15.40 0.76
CA GLY A 107 2.16 -15.66 1.80
C GLY A 107 1.02 -14.66 1.91
N PHE A 108 0.84 -13.74 0.97
CA PHE A 108 -0.22 -12.72 1.00
C PHE A 108 -1.60 -13.23 0.60
N SER A 109 -1.67 -14.40 -0.03
CA SER A 109 -2.91 -14.97 -0.56
C SER A 109 -3.11 -16.40 -0.09
N PHE A 110 -4.35 -16.81 0.09
CA PHE A 110 -4.75 -18.19 0.36
C PHE A 110 -5.28 -18.92 -0.90
N MET A 111 -5.22 -18.27 -2.07
CA MET A 111 -5.61 -18.90 -3.33
C MET A 111 -4.67 -20.03 -3.73
N SER A 112 -3.41 -19.91 -3.37
CA SER A 112 -2.39 -20.96 -3.45
C SER A 112 -1.83 -21.20 -2.05
N ASP A 113 -1.44 -22.44 -1.75
CA ASP A 113 -0.78 -22.75 -0.48
C ASP A 113 0.68 -22.33 -0.53
N GLY A 114 1.17 -21.76 0.57
CA GLY A 114 2.54 -21.28 0.71
C GLY A 114 2.86 -20.94 2.16
N PRO A 115 4.11 -20.55 2.46
CA PRO A 115 4.52 -20.12 3.79
C PRO A 115 3.67 -18.90 4.23
N LEU A 116 3.32 -18.86 5.50
CA LEU A 116 2.55 -17.75 6.08
C LEU A 116 3.51 -16.62 6.48
N ASP A 117 4.10 -15.94 5.48
CA ASP A 117 5.11 -14.89 5.67
C ASP A 117 4.46 -13.50 5.77
N MET A 118 3.91 -12.96 4.69
CA MET A 118 3.27 -11.64 4.53
C MET A 118 4.20 -10.42 4.72
N ARG A 119 5.52 -10.58 4.86
CA ARG A 119 6.45 -9.44 4.91
C ARG A 119 6.67 -8.84 3.53
N LEU A 120 6.60 -7.53 3.41
CA LEU A 120 7.05 -6.82 2.21
C LEU A 120 8.57 -6.90 2.09
N ASP A 121 9.28 -6.58 3.17
CA ASP A 121 10.72 -6.81 3.28
C ASP A 121 10.98 -8.12 4.03
N GLN A 122 11.33 -9.18 3.29
CA GLN A 122 11.58 -10.50 3.87
C GLN A 122 12.94 -10.59 4.61
N THR A 123 13.76 -9.54 4.56
CA THR A 123 15.07 -9.52 5.24
C THR A 123 14.95 -9.18 6.73
N ARG A 124 13.81 -8.62 7.18
CA ARG A 124 13.59 -8.16 8.55
C ARG A 124 12.16 -8.38 9.02
N GLY A 125 11.99 -8.33 10.34
CA GLY A 125 10.69 -8.42 10.99
C GLY A 125 10.18 -9.85 11.17
N MET A 126 9.02 -9.97 11.84
CA MET A 126 8.34 -11.22 12.13
C MET A 126 7.40 -11.58 10.99
N THR A 127 7.33 -12.87 10.67
CA THR A 127 6.35 -13.40 9.74
C THR A 127 4.93 -13.40 10.32
N ALA A 128 3.92 -13.51 9.48
CA ALA A 128 2.55 -13.71 9.94
C ALA A 128 2.40 -15.02 10.73
N ALA A 129 3.18 -16.06 10.38
CA ALA A 129 3.24 -17.30 11.14
C ALA A 129 3.76 -17.06 12.56
N ASP A 130 4.83 -16.27 12.74
CA ASP A 130 5.35 -15.94 14.06
C ASP A 130 4.31 -15.20 14.89
N LEU A 131 3.67 -14.19 14.29
CA LEU A 131 2.62 -13.44 14.97
C LEU A 131 1.44 -14.32 15.41
N VAL A 132 0.92 -15.14 14.50
CA VAL A 132 -0.21 -16.02 14.80
C VAL A 132 0.16 -17.06 15.85
N ASN A 133 1.37 -17.61 15.82
CA ASN A 133 1.76 -18.70 16.71
C ASN A 133 2.22 -18.25 18.11
N HIS A 134 2.74 -17.03 18.26
CA HIS A 134 3.36 -16.60 19.51
C HIS A 134 2.63 -15.45 20.23
N SER A 135 1.76 -14.71 19.53
CA SER A 135 1.05 -13.59 20.18
C SER A 135 -0.06 -14.06 21.12
N ALA A 136 -0.37 -13.24 22.12
CA ALA A 136 -1.46 -13.50 23.04
C ALA A 136 -2.84 -13.48 22.34
N GLU A 137 -3.78 -14.27 22.81
CA GLU A 137 -5.14 -14.35 22.23
C GLU A 137 -5.80 -12.97 22.12
N LYS A 138 -5.75 -12.16 23.19
CA LYS A 138 -6.31 -10.82 23.19
C LYS A 138 -5.71 -9.94 22.09
N GLN A 139 -4.41 -10.01 21.89
CA GLN A 139 -3.69 -9.21 20.89
C GLN A 139 -4.14 -9.54 19.47
N ILE A 140 -4.25 -10.83 19.13
CA ILE A 140 -4.75 -11.28 17.83
C ILE A 140 -6.21 -10.82 17.64
N ALA A 141 -7.05 -10.96 18.66
CA ALA A 141 -8.45 -10.51 18.58
C ALA A 141 -8.56 -9.00 18.33
N ASP A 142 -7.72 -8.21 18.99
CA ASP A 142 -7.68 -6.76 18.81
C ASP A 142 -7.25 -6.39 17.37
N TRP A 143 -6.23 -7.05 16.81
CA TRP A 143 -5.81 -6.85 15.43
C TRP A 143 -6.92 -7.16 14.41
N LEU A 144 -7.56 -8.32 14.55
CA LEU A 144 -8.64 -8.74 13.65
C LEU A 144 -9.83 -7.78 13.72
N TYR A 145 -10.14 -7.27 14.92
CA TYR A 145 -11.26 -6.35 15.11
C TYR A 145 -10.94 -4.94 14.58
N GLN A 146 -9.78 -4.39 14.96
CA GLN A 146 -9.43 -2.99 14.67
C GLN A 146 -8.96 -2.80 13.24
N LEU A 147 -8.11 -3.69 12.73
CA LEU A 147 -7.50 -3.58 11.40
C LEU A 147 -8.29 -4.35 10.35
N GLY A 148 -8.80 -5.53 10.70
CA GLY A 148 -9.62 -6.34 9.79
C GLY A 148 -11.08 -5.91 9.72
N GLU A 149 -11.54 -5.02 10.61
CA GLU A 149 -12.98 -4.72 10.79
C GLU A 149 -13.81 -6.01 10.93
N GLU A 150 -13.22 -7.07 11.57
CA GLU A 150 -13.84 -8.39 11.70
C GLU A 150 -14.67 -8.48 12.99
N ARG A 151 -15.98 -8.47 12.83
CA ARG A 151 -16.91 -8.54 13.99
C ARG A 151 -16.83 -9.84 14.77
N ARG A 152 -16.39 -10.93 14.13
CA ARG A 152 -16.24 -12.25 14.75
C ARG A 152 -14.81 -12.53 15.21
N ALA A 153 -14.00 -11.49 15.40
CA ALA A 153 -12.57 -11.55 15.75
C ALA A 153 -12.29 -12.53 16.90
N ARG A 154 -13.03 -12.44 18.01
CA ARG A 154 -12.82 -13.35 19.17
C ARG A 154 -13.04 -14.82 18.82
N LYS A 155 -14.06 -15.14 18.01
CA LYS A 155 -14.36 -16.51 17.59
C LYS A 155 -13.26 -17.07 16.69
N ILE A 156 -12.79 -16.27 15.72
CA ILE A 156 -11.68 -16.61 14.83
C ILE A 156 -10.42 -16.82 15.66
N THR A 157 -10.09 -15.89 16.53
CA THR A 157 -8.88 -15.95 17.39
C THR A 157 -8.89 -17.22 18.25
N GLY A 158 -9.99 -17.53 18.93
CA GLY A 158 -10.07 -18.77 19.70
C GLY A 158 -9.87 -20.03 18.87
N ALA A 159 -10.30 -20.03 17.59
CA ALA A 159 -10.02 -21.14 16.69
C ALA A 159 -8.54 -21.19 16.27
N LEU A 160 -7.92 -20.04 16.02
CA LEU A 160 -6.48 -19.94 15.71
C LEU A 160 -5.62 -20.46 16.87
N ILE A 161 -5.93 -20.04 18.10
CA ILE A 161 -5.20 -20.51 19.29
C ILE A 161 -5.26 -22.05 19.45
N ARG A 162 -6.45 -22.64 19.24
CA ARG A 162 -6.59 -24.11 19.29
C ARG A 162 -5.93 -24.82 18.12
N GLY A 163 -5.81 -24.15 16.97
CA GLY A 163 -5.21 -24.70 15.75
C GLY A 163 -3.69 -24.54 15.64
N ARG A 164 -3.04 -23.91 16.63
CA ARG A 164 -1.58 -23.77 16.65
C ARG A 164 -0.85 -25.11 16.67
N PRO A 165 0.29 -25.22 15.99
CA PRO A 165 0.93 -24.22 15.16
C PRO A 165 0.29 -24.08 13.78
N VAL A 166 -0.01 -22.83 13.38
CA VAL A 166 -0.50 -22.50 12.02
C VAL A 166 0.71 -22.44 11.09
N ARG A 167 0.68 -23.26 10.03
CA ARG A 167 1.90 -23.56 9.23
C ARG A 167 1.92 -22.91 7.86
N SER A 168 0.75 -22.67 7.25
CA SER A 168 0.67 -22.16 5.88
C SER A 168 -0.55 -21.27 5.66
N THR A 169 -0.60 -20.61 4.51
CA THR A 169 -1.71 -19.76 4.12
C THR A 169 -3.03 -20.54 4.04
N ARG A 170 -3.00 -21.76 3.47
CA ARG A 170 -4.17 -22.63 3.39
C ARG A 170 -4.63 -23.06 4.78
N HIS A 171 -3.69 -23.47 5.64
CA HIS A 171 -4.01 -23.87 7.01
C HIS A 171 -4.70 -22.74 7.79
N LEU A 172 -4.20 -21.51 7.67
CA LEU A 172 -4.84 -20.32 8.26
C LEU A 172 -6.27 -20.12 7.73
N ALA A 173 -6.44 -20.17 6.42
CA ALA A 173 -7.74 -19.97 5.78
C ALA A 173 -8.76 -21.04 6.20
N ASP A 174 -8.36 -22.31 6.26
CA ASP A 174 -9.19 -23.43 6.68
C ASP A 174 -9.67 -23.31 8.14
N ILE A 175 -8.78 -22.87 9.06
CA ILE A 175 -9.16 -22.61 10.46
C ILE A 175 -10.23 -21.52 10.52
N VAL A 176 -10.03 -20.43 9.78
CA VAL A 176 -10.98 -19.30 9.78
C VAL A 176 -12.32 -19.72 9.19
N GLU A 177 -12.32 -20.44 8.07
CA GLU A 177 -13.56 -20.88 7.40
C GLU A 177 -14.39 -21.86 8.25
N ARG A 178 -13.73 -22.79 8.96
CA ARG A 178 -14.39 -23.67 9.95
C ARG A 178 -14.96 -22.89 11.13
N ALA A 179 -14.29 -21.84 11.58
CA ALA A 179 -14.77 -21.02 12.68
C ALA A 179 -15.94 -20.12 12.28
N VAL A 180 -15.92 -19.59 11.06
CA VAL A 180 -16.88 -18.61 10.59
C VAL A 180 -17.35 -19.01 9.18
N PRO A 181 -18.53 -19.61 9.03
CA PRO A 181 -19.02 -20.01 7.72
C PRO A 181 -19.21 -18.80 6.80
N ARG A 182 -19.02 -19.03 5.52
CA ARG A 182 -19.17 -18.02 4.46
C ARG A 182 -20.58 -17.43 4.48
N SER A 183 -20.68 -16.10 4.53
CA SER A 183 -21.96 -15.37 4.59
C SER A 183 -22.02 -14.25 3.55
N GLY A 184 -21.46 -14.48 2.35
CA GLY A 184 -21.44 -13.47 1.27
C GLY A 184 -20.40 -13.77 0.19
N PRO A 185 -20.17 -12.81 -0.70
CA PRO A 185 -19.22 -12.98 -1.82
C PRO A 185 -17.74 -13.02 -1.37
N ILE A 186 -17.42 -12.39 -0.22
CA ILE A 186 -16.06 -12.30 0.31
C ILE A 186 -15.75 -13.55 1.13
N HIS A 187 -14.58 -14.15 0.90
CA HIS A 187 -14.12 -15.30 1.67
C HIS A 187 -13.91 -14.91 3.15
N PRO A 188 -14.29 -15.76 4.13
CA PRO A 188 -14.17 -15.46 5.55
C PRO A 188 -12.76 -15.07 6.00
N ALA A 189 -11.73 -15.68 5.41
CA ALA A 189 -10.34 -15.41 5.75
C ALA A 189 -9.81 -14.06 5.23
N THR A 190 -10.48 -13.40 4.28
CA THR A 190 -9.98 -12.17 3.65
C THR A 190 -9.63 -11.09 4.68
N ARG A 191 -10.50 -10.85 5.66
CA ARG A 191 -10.27 -9.84 6.70
C ARG A 191 -9.16 -10.23 7.66
N THR A 192 -9.02 -11.52 7.94
CA THR A 192 -7.94 -12.05 8.78
C THR A 192 -6.59 -11.85 8.08
N PHE A 193 -6.49 -12.18 6.78
CA PHE A 193 -5.29 -11.95 5.99
C PHE A 193 -4.94 -10.47 5.91
N MET A 194 -5.92 -9.61 5.64
CA MET A 194 -5.71 -8.16 5.61
C MET A 194 -5.18 -7.64 6.96
N ALA A 195 -5.80 -8.04 8.08
CA ALA A 195 -5.36 -7.59 9.40
C ALA A 195 -3.93 -8.05 9.73
N LEU A 196 -3.60 -9.32 9.46
CA LEU A 196 -2.26 -9.85 9.69
C LEU A 196 -1.21 -9.15 8.83
N ARG A 197 -1.50 -8.92 7.54
CA ARG A 197 -0.65 -8.18 6.62
C ARG A 197 -0.32 -6.78 7.16
N MET A 198 -1.36 -6.07 7.63
CA MET A 198 -1.20 -4.72 8.19
C MET A 198 -0.33 -4.72 9.43
N VAL A 199 -0.44 -5.74 10.30
CA VAL A 199 0.40 -5.86 11.50
C VAL A 199 1.84 -6.21 11.15
N VAL A 200 2.04 -7.22 10.29
CA VAL A 200 3.38 -7.67 9.85
C VAL A 200 4.18 -6.50 9.28
N ASN A 201 3.51 -5.66 8.47
CA ASN A 201 4.16 -4.57 7.77
C ASN A 201 4.02 -3.22 8.47
N GLN A 202 3.38 -3.15 9.64
CA GLN A 202 3.15 -1.89 10.38
C GLN A 202 2.52 -0.81 9.48
N GLU A 203 1.54 -1.24 8.61
CA GLU A 203 1.04 -0.38 7.53
C GLU A 203 0.41 0.93 8.05
N MET A 204 -0.23 0.89 9.20
CA MET A 204 -0.88 2.08 9.78
C MET A 204 0.12 3.05 10.40
N GLU A 205 1.17 2.55 11.04
CA GLU A 205 2.26 3.34 11.61
C GLU A 205 3.11 3.96 10.52
N GLU A 206 3.43 3.20 9.48
CA GLU A 206 4.15 3.70 8.31
C GLU A 206 3.36 4.77 7.55
N LEU A 207 2.03 4.59 7.40
CA LEU A 207 1.18 5.61 6.81
C LEU A 207 1.15 6.89 7.66
N ASP A 208 1.10 6.79 8.99
CA ASP A 208 1.19 7.96 9.87
C ASP A 208 2.51 8.70 9.66
N ALA A 209 3.64 7.96 9.60
CA ALA A 209 4.95 8.53 9.34
C ALA A 209 5.03 9.23 7.95
N LEU A 210 4.45 8.61 6.91
CA LEU A 210 4.38 9.24 5.59
C LEU A 210 3.59 10.55 5.62
N LEU A 211 2.40 10.54 6.24
CA LEU A 211 1.52 11.71 6.30
C LEU A 211 2.12 12.86 7.12
N GLU A 212 2.96 12.56 8.11
CA GLU A 212 3.71 13.56 8.87
C GLU A 212 4.88 14.12 8.07
N ARG A 213 5.62 13.27 7.35
CA ARG A 213 6.88 13.64 6.67
C ARG A 213 6.65 14.25 5.28
N ALA A 214 5.71 13.74 4.50
CA ALA A 214 5.49 14.18 3.12
C ALA A 214 5.29 15.70 2.99
N PRO A 215 4.52 16.39 3.86
CA PRO A 215 4.40 17.85 3.81
C PRO A 215 5.70 18.61 4.05
N GLN A 216 6.67 17.99 4.74
CA GLN A 216 7.97 18.60 5.03
C GLN A 216 9.00 18.34 3.93
N MET A 217 8.77 17.33 3.11
CA MET A 217 9.63 16.98 1.97
C MET A 217 9.28 17.79 0.71
N VAL A 218 8.02 18.21 0.58
CA VAL A 218 7.49 18.89 -0.59
C VAL A 218 7.66 20.41 -0.44
N ARG A 219 8.12 21.06 -1.51
CA ARG A 219 8.24 22.54 -1.56
C ARG A 219 6.87 23.20 -1.70
N PRO A 220 6.74 24.52 -1.38
CA PRO A 220 5.53 25.27 -1.68
C PRO A 220 5.15 25.16 -3.18
N GLY A 221 3.86 24.93 -3.46
CA GLY A 221 3.32 24.67 -4.79
C GLY A 221 3.54 23.24 -5.29
N GLY A 222 4.24 22.39 -4.54
CA GLY A 222 4.35 20.96 -4.84
C GLY A 222 3.15 20.17 -4.30
N ARG A 223 2.97 18.94 -4.77
CA ARG A 223 1.75 18.17 -4.55
C ARG A 223 1.99 16.81 -3.92
N ILE A 224 1.05 16.40 -3.08
CA ILE A 224 1.04 15.07 -2.47
C ILE A 224 -0.21 14.35 -2.94
N VAL A 225 -0.02 13.17 -3.56
CA VAL A 225 -1.08 12.31 -4.08
C VAL A 225 -1.00 10.96 -3.39
N VAL A 226 -2.11 10.50 -2.80
CA VAL A 226 -2.18 9.22 -2.10
C VAL A 226 -3.38 8.43 -2.59
N ILE A 227 -3.15 7.16 -2.97
CA ILE A 227 -4.17 6.19 -3.33
C ILE A 227 -4.30 5.22 -2.17
N ALA A 228 -5.51 5.06 -1.63
CA ALA A 228 -5.86 4.15 -0.56
C ALA A 228 -6.84 3.08 -1.04
N PHE A 229 -6.77 1.86 -0.51
CA PHE A 229 -7.62 0.74 -0.93
C PHE A 229 -8.63 0.30 0.12
N HIS A 230 -8.52 0.76 1.34
CA HIS A 230 -9.50 0.45 2.39
C HIS A 230 -9.86 1.67 3.26
N SER A 231 -10.91 1.50 4.07
CA SER A 231 -11.53 2.57 4.85
C SER A 231 -10.61 3.22 5.88
N LEU A 232 -9.70 2.46 6.48
CA LEU A 232 -8.79 2.97 7.51
C LEU A 232 -7.74 3.88 6.91
N GLU A 233 -7.11 3.48 5.79
CA GLU A 233 -6.17 4.32 5.04
C GLU A 233 -6.84 5.61 4.56
N ASP A 234 -7.96 5.51 3.83
CA ASP A 234 -8.67 6.67 3.31
C ASP A 234 -9.06 7.66 4.42
N ARG A 235 -9.45 7.17 5.59
CA ARG A 235 -9.79 7.98 6.75
C ARG A 235 -8.58 8.76 7.28
N LYS A 236 -7.42 8.10 7.42
CA LYS A 236 -6.17 8.74 7.87
C LYS A 236 -5.74 9.82 6.88
N VAL A 237 -5.63 9.49 5.60
CA VAL A 237 -5.26 10.44 4.54
C VAL A 237 -6.21 11.65 4.50
N LYS A 238 -7.52 11.38 4.50
CA LYS A 238 -8.54 12.46 4.53
C LYS A 238 -8.38 13.39 5.72
N ASN A 239 -8.16 12.84 6.91
CA ASN A 239 -8.06 13.63 8.13
C ASN A 239 -6.77 14.46 8.12
N SER A 240 -5.62 13.88 7.82
CA SER A 240 -4.34 14.56 7.70
C SER A 240 -4.41 15.72 6.70
N PHE A 241 -4.91 15.47 5.49
CA PHE A 241 -5.02 16.51 4.46
C PHE A 241 -5.97 17.66 4.86
N ARG A 242 -7.06 17.34 5.56
CA ARG A 242 -7.96 18.37 6.12
C ARG A 242 -7.32 19.19 7.23
N GLU A 243 -6.51 18.59 8.06
CA GLU A 243 -5.76 19.28 9.12
C GLU A 243 -4.72 20.22 8.53
N LEU A 244 -3.96 19.80 7.51
CA LEU A 244 -3.05 20.66 6.78
C LEU A 244 -3.77 21.85 6.16
N ALA A 245 -4.91 21.63 5.53
CA ALA A 245 -5.72 22.71 4.92
C ALA A 245 -6.28 23.68 5.97
N ARG A 246 -6.77 23.17 7.10
CA ARG A 246 -7.25 24.03 8.21
C ARG A 246 -6.14 24.87 8.82
N ALA A 247 -4.92 24.32 8.85
CA ALA A 247 -3.74 25.02 9.34
C ALA A 247 -3.13 26.01 8.31
N GLY A 248 -3.74 26.16 7.13
CA GLY A 248 -3.23 27.00 6.04
C GLY A 248 -1.94 26.50 5.40
N LYS A 249 -1.56 25.24 5.65
CA LYS A 249 -0.33 24.63 5.15
C LYS A 249 -0.50 23.93 3.81
N ALA A 250 -1.75 23.72 3.37
CA ALA A 250 -2.04 23.10 2.08
C ALA A 250 -3.43 23.49 1.54
N VAL A 251 -3.64 23.32 0.25
CA VAL A 251 -4.93 23.44 -0.43
C VAL A 251 -5.40 22.05 -0.84
N LEU A 252 -6.66 21.70 -0.49
CA LEU A 252 -7.27 20.44 -0.93
C LEU A 252 -7.57 20.49 -2.43
N LEU A 253 -6.89 19.65 -3.20
CA LEU A 253 -7.19 19.47 -4.63
C LEU A 253 -8.39 18.53 -4.82
N THR A 254 -8.62 17.62 -3.89
CA THR A 254 -9.74 16.68 -3.90
C THR A 254 -10.63 16.84 -2.67
N LYS A 255 -11.81 17.47 -2.79
CA LYS A 255 -12.81 17.55 -1.70
C LYS A 255 -13.44 16.18 -1.41
N LYS A 256 -13.71 15.41 -2.47
CA LYS A 256 -14.13 13.99 -2.43
C LYS A 256 -13.00 13.16 -3.03
N PRO A 257 -12.84 11.88 -2.66
CA PRO A 257 -11.84 11.04 -3.30
C PRO A 257 -12.17 10.86 -4.78
N VAL A 258 -11.16 10.84 -5.62
CA VAL A 258 -11.28 10.34 -6.99
C VAL A 258 -11.31 8.82 -6.93
N VAL A 259 -12.19 8.21 -7.71
CA VAL A 259 -12.38 6.75 -7.76
C VAL A 259 -12.24 6.26 -9.21
N PRO A 260 -11.83 5.01 -9.41
CA PRO A 260 -11.69 4.45 -10.76
C PRO A 260 -13.00 4.47 -11.53
N GLY A 261 -12.91 4.73 -12.82
CA GLY A 261 -14.04 4.62 -13.74
C GLY A 261 -14.43 3.15 -13.99
N GLU A 262 -15.65 2.93 -14.53
CA GLU A 262 -16.15 1.58 -14.80
C GLU A 262 -15.24 0.78 -15.75
N ARG A 263 -14.58 1.44 -16.69
CA ARG A 263 -13.65 0.79 -17.62
C ARG A 263 -12.46 0.24 -16.86
N GLU A 264 -11.82 1.04 -16.00
CA GLU A 264 -10.69 0.62 -15.20
C GLU A 264 -11.06 -0.54 -14.27
N VAL A 265 -12.21 -0.46 -13.60
CA VAL A 265 -12.69 -1.53 -12.72
C VAL A 265 -12.90 -2.86 -13.48
N ARG A 266 -13.32 -2.82 -14.75
CA ARG A 266 -13.45 -4.03 -15.58
C ARG A 266 -12.11 -4.60 -16.00
N GLU A 267 -11.15 -3.71 -16.40
CA GLU A 267 -9.82 -4.11 -16.88
C GLU A 267 -8.87 -4.47 -15.74
N ASN A 268 -9.04 -3.81 -14.58
CA ASN A 268 -8.24 -3.98 -13.36
C ASN A 268 -9.13 -4.09 -12.11
N PRO A 269 -9.80 -5.25 -11.86
CA PRO A 269 -10.76 -5.40 -10.76
C PRO A 269 -10.25 -5.03 -9.37
N PRO A 270 -8.95 -5.19 -9.01
CA PRO A 270 -8.42 -4.71 -7.73
C PRO A 270 -8.57 -3.20 -7.52
N SER A 271 -8.63 -2.40 -8.59
CA SER A 271 -8.81 -0.94 -8.50
C SER A 271 -10.15 -0.52 -7.88
N ARG A 272 -11.17 -1.37 -7.91
CA ARG A 272 -12.54 -1.06 -7.46
C ARG A 272 -12.62 -0.34 -6.11
N SER A 273 -11.72 -0.64 -5.19
CA SER A 273 -11.71 -0.07 -3.84
C SER A 273 -10.85 1.19 -3.73
N ALA A 274 -10.13 1.56 -4.78
CA ALA A 274 -9.17 2.67 -4.77
C ALA A 274 -9.85 4.01 -4.55
N LYS A 275 -9.20 4.85 -3.76
CA LYS A 275 -9.61 6.22 -3.44
C LYS A 275 -8.38 7.12 -3.45
N LEU A 276 -8.29 7.98 -4.44
CA LEU A 276 -7.20 8.91 -4.58
C LEU A 276 -7.55 10.25 -3.91
N ARG A 277 -6.61 10.77 -3.14
CA ARG A 277 -6.68 12.12 -2.55
C ARG A 277 -5.41 12.89 -2.83
N ALA A 278 -5.55 14.21 -3.01
CA ALA A 278 -4.44 15.08 -3.30
C ALA A 278 -4.56 16.44 -2.59
N VAL A 279 -3.39 16.99 -2.25
CA VAL A 279 -3.21 18.35 -1.72
C VAL A 279 -2.04 19.03 -2.41
N GLU A 280 -2.08 20.36 -2.46
CA GLU A 280 -0.96 21.22 -2.85
C GLU A 280 -0.45 21.94 -1.59
N ILE A 281 0.87 21.90 -1.37
CA ILE A 281 1.52 22.53 -0.21
C ILE A 281 1.60 24.05 -0.45
N SER A 282 1.26 24.85 0.59
CA SER A 282 1.23 26.32 0.55
C SER A 282 2.61 26.93 0.74
#